data_22e5fa68fbae7491805b9e5b6ab5f945
#
_entry.id   22e5fa68fbae7491805b9e5b6ab5f945
#
_cell.length_a   1.000
_cell.length_b   1.000
_cell.length_c   1.000
_cell.angle_alpha   90.00
_cell.angle_beta   90.00
_cell.angle_gamma   90.00
#
_symmetry.space_group_name_H-M   'P 1'
#
loop_
_entity.id
_entity.type
_entity.pdbx_description
1 polymer ?
#
loop_
_entity_poly.entity_id
_entity_poly.type
_entity_poly.pdbx_seq_one_letter_code
_entity_poly.pdbx_strand_id
1 'polypeptide(L)'
;VIKDIDTKQVFSYHGDKIGRGLYILSGASLLVGHNILKFDLPVIEKLYPEYKIEGEVFDTLLVSRLIWTNRKELDFQMKELPLNLAGRHSLESWGYRLGLRKGDYAKENDFSVWTPAMQTYCERDVEVTYELFKLIEKQNYSTEAIKLEHDFARCIYLQEAHGFHFDVASAKKLYASLANRRLELEKSLVSTFPNWKKYIGTFTPKRDNKTLGYKKGVPIKRYKELTFNPNSRDHIADRLKTLGW
;
A
#
# COMPACT_ATOMS: atom_id res chain seq x y z
N VAL A 1 17.88 -0.63 -14.37
CA VAL A 1 18.55 -1.95 -14.25
C VAL A 1 17.84 -2.93 -15.16
N ILE A 2 18.60 -3.74 -15.88
CA ILE A 2 18.12 -4.77 -16.81
C ILE A 2 18.86 -6.07 -16.49
N LYS A 3 18.15 -7.18 -16.48
CA LYS A 3 18.74 -8.52 -16.38
C LYS A 3 18.33 -9.32 -17.61
N ASP A 4 19.33 -9.81 -18.32
CA ASP A 4 19.12 -10.71 -19.43
C ASP A 4 18.69 -12.09 -18.91
N ILE A 5 17.57 -12.62 -19.45
CA ILE A 5 16.96 -13.86 -18.95
C ILE A 5 17.83 -15.07 -19.26
N ASP A 6 18.44 -15.10 -20.42
CA ASP A 6 19.22 -16.25 -20.91
C ASP A 6 20.63 -16.27 -20.31
N THR A 7 21.35 -15.15 -20.43
CA THR A 7 22.75 -15.04 -19.96
C THR A 7 22.86 -14.74 -18.47
N LYS A 8 21.78 -14.26 -17.83
CA LYS A 8 21.70 -13.78 -16.43
C LYS A 8 22.58 -12.56 -16.18
N GLN A 9 23.10 -11.93 -17.22
CA GLN A 9 23.91 -10.73 -17.09
C GLN A 9 23.05 -9.55 -16.63
N VAL A 10 23.56 -8.77 -15.68
CA VAL A 10 22.90 -7.56 -15.16
C VAL A 10 23.57 -6.33 -15.74
N PHE A 11 22.76 -5.42 -16.26
CA PHE A 11 23.18 -4.13 -16.80
C PHE A 11 22.56 -3.03 -15.98
N SER A 12 23.39 -2.08 -15.55
CA SER A 12 22.94 -0.93 -14.74
C SER A 12 23.34 0.36 -15.41
N TYR A 13 22.34 1.20 -15.69
CA TYR A 13 22.52 2.49 -16.34
C TYR A 13 21.87 3.60 -15.54
N HIS A 14 22.54 4.74 -15.43
CA HIS A 14 22.00 5.94 -14.79
C HIS A 14 22.52 7.22 -15.49
N GLY A 15 21.86 8.34 -15.28
CA GLY A 15 22.24 9.62 -15.89
C GLY A 15 22.31 9.53 -17.41
N ASP A 16 23.38 10.06 -18.00
CA ASP A 16 23.56 10.12 -19.46
C ASP A 16 23.63 8.74 -20.15
N LYS A 17 23.78 7.66 -19.37
CA LYS A 17 23.87 6.30 -19.91
C LYS A 17 22.54 5.59 -20.05
N ILE A 18 21.42 6.20 -19.62
CA ILE A 18 20.07 5.61 -19.67
C ILE A 18 19.70 5.21 -21.10
N GLY A 19 20.04 6.00 -22.11
CA GLY A 19 19.78 5.71 -23.51
C GLY A 19 20.33 4.36 -23.99
N ARG A 20 21.48 3.92 -23.44
CA ARG A 20 22.01 2.56 -23.74
C ARG A 20 21.10 1.46 -23.22
N GLY A 21 20.54 1.63 -22.02
CA GLY A 21 19.57 0.69 -21.45
C GLY A 21 18.29 0.64 -22.28
N LEU A 22 17.77 1.80 -22.68
CA LEU A 22 16.57 1.90 -23.51
C LEU A 22 16.77 1.25 -24.88
N TYR A 23 17.95 1.41 -25.48
CA TYR A 23 18.30 0.72 -26.71
C TYR A 23 18.27 -0.81 -26.57
N ILE A 24 18.77 -1.35 -25.46
CA ILE A 24 18.68 -2.79 -25.18
C ILE A 24 17.21 -3.22 -25.05
N LEU A 25 16.39 -2.47 -24.33
CA LEU A 25 14.97 -2.78 -24.14
C LEU A 25 14.19 -2.73 -25.45
N SER A 26 14.48 -1.76 -26.34
CA SER A 26 13.81 -1.65 -27.63
C SER A 26 14.12 -2.81 -28.59
N GLY A 27 15.28 -3.45 -28.42
CA GLY A 27 15.68 -4.63 -29.20
C GLY A 27 15.25 -5.97 -28.60
N ALA A 28 14.65 -5.99 -27.41
CA ALA A 28 14.24 -7.22 -26.76
C ALA A 28 12.97 -7.83 -27.42
N SER A 29 13.00 -9.16 -27.66
CA SER A 29 11.82 -9.88 -28.16
C SER A 29 10.75 -10.09 -27.08
N LEU A 30 11.18 -10.21 -25.81
CA LEU A 30 10.32 -10.33 -24.65
C LEU A 30 10.82 -9.39 -23.55
N LEU A 31 9.94 -8.56 -23.01
CA LEU A 31 10.20 -7.67 -21.89
C LEU A 31 9.37 -8.10 -20.69
N VAL A 32 10.04 -8.55 -19.63
CA VAL A 32 9.42 -8.98 -18.38
C VAL A 32 9.58 -7.89 -17.32
N GLY A 33 8.47 -7.51 -16.69
CA GLY A 33 8.49 -6.55 -15.59
C GLY A 33 7.38 -6.80 -14.58
N HIS A 34 7.41 -6.07 -13.48
CA HIS A 34 6.38 -6.16 -12.44
C HIS A 34 5.57 -4.88 -12.37
N ASN A 35 4.30 -4.90 -12.76
CA ASN A 35 3.46 -3.72 -13.00
C ASN A 35 3.99 -2.83 -14.14
N ILE A 36 4.68 -3.43 -15.07
CA ILE A 36 5.39 -2.74 -16.16
C ILE A 36 4.45 -2.00 -17.10
N LEU A 37 3.26 -2.55 -17.34
CA LEU A 37 2.23 -1.95 -18.22
C LEU A 37 1.68 -0.64 -17.68
N LYS A 38 1.60 -0.48 -16.34
CA LYS A 38 1.05 0.72 -15.71
C LYS A 38 2.11 1.70 -15.22
N PHE A 39 3.36 1.28 -15.11
CA PHE A 39 4.41 2.13 -14.55
C PHE A 39 5.59 2.32 -15.50
N ASP A 40 6.40 1.30 -15.74
CA ASP A 40 7.67 1.47 -16.44
C ASP A 40 7.48 1.90 -17.90
N LEU A 41 6.61 1.23 -18.66
CA LEU A 41 6.37 1.56 -20.07
C LEU A 41 5.81 2.98 -20.23
N PRO A 42 4.76 3.40 -19.53
CA PRO A 42 4.26 4.77 -19.65
C PRO A 42 5.29 5.85 -19.28
N VAL A 43 6.17 5.56 -18.30
CA VAL A 43 7.25 6.48 -17.94
C VAL A 43 8.28 6.58 -19.05
N ILE A 44 8.69 5.44 -19.63
CA ILE A 44 9.62 5.41 -20.75
C ILE A 44 9.02 6.17 -21.96
N GLU A 45 7.80 5.87 -22.36
CA GLU A 45 7.11 6.53 -23.47
C GLU A 45 7.00 8.05 -23.29
N LYS A 46 6.74 8.49 -22.06
CA LYS A 46 6.62 9.90 -21.72
C LYS A 46 7.94 10.65 -21.74
N LEU A 47 9.01 10.05 -21.20
CA LEU A 47 10.30 10.69 -21.01
C LEU A 47 11.25 10.51 -22.21
N TYR A 48 11.07 9.44 -22.95
CA TYR A 48 11.95 9.01 -24.06
C TYR A 48 11.13 8.50 -25.26
N PRO A 49 10.31 9.36 -25.87
CA PRO A 49 9.37 8.97 -26.92
C PRO A 49 10.05 8.45 -28.22
N GLU A 50 11.36 8.69 -28.35
CA GLU A 50 12.17 8.17 -29.45
C GLU A 50 12.45 6.67 -29.36
N TYR A 51 12.36 6.09 -28.15
CA TYR A 51 12.56 4.63 -27.96
C TYR A 51 11.21 3.92 -27.94
N LYS A 52 11.00 3.06 -28.93
CA LYS A 52 9.81 2.21 -29.01
C LYS A 52 10.15 0.79 -28.58
N ILE A 53 9.33 0.25 -27.71
CA ILE A 53 9.43 -1.14 -27.29
C ILE A 53 8.41 -1.93 -28.09
N GLU A 54 8.90 -2.72 -29.05
CA GLU A 54 8.07 -3.50 -29.98
C GLU A 54 7.95 -4.97 -29.58
N GLY A 55 8.76 -5.43 -28.63
CA GLY A 55 8.74 -6.79 -28.11
C GLY A 55 7.48 -7.12 -27.31
N GLU A 56 7.26 -8.42 -27.12
CA GLU A 56 6.19 -8.91 -26.25
C GLU A 56 6.42 -8.44 -24.81
N VAL A 57 5.36 -8.05 -24.12
CA VAL A 57 5.43 -7.58 -22.73
C VAL A 57 4.75 -8.58 -21.82
N PHE A 58 5.46 -8.99 -20.77
CA PHE A 58 4.97 -9.89 -19.73
C PHE A 58 4.98 -9.22 -18.38
N ASP A 59 3.79 -8.95 -17.84
CA ASP A 59 3.61 -8.30 -16.54
C ASP A 59 3.42 -9.35 -15.43
N THR A 60 4.45 -9.56 -14.63
CA THR A 60 4.43 -10.55 -13.55
C THR A 60 3.42 -10.23 -12.44
N LEU A 61 2.99 -8.98 -12.26
CA LEU A 61 1.93 -8.62 -11.32
C LEU A 61 0.59 -9.18 -11.77
N LEU A 62 0.22 -8.99 -13.05
CA LEU A 62 -1.03 -9.51 -13.61
C LEU A 62 -1.06 -11.02 -13.55
N VAL A 63 -0.01 -11.66 -14.06
CA VAL A 63 0.06 -13.11 -14.14
C VAL A 63 0.08 -13.76 -12.76
N SER A 64 0.78 -13.17 -11.80
CA SER A 64 0.77 -13.70 -10.44
C SER A 64 -0.60 -13.62 -9.78
N ARG A 65 -1.41 -12.59 -10.07
CA ARG A 65 -2.79 -12.48 -9.60
C ARG A 65 -3.70 -13.51 -10.25
N LEU A 66 -3.50 -13.78 -11.53
CA LEU A 66 -4.26 -14.78 -12.25
C LEU A 66 -4.01 -16.20 -11.74
N ILE A 67 -2.74 -16.55 -11.50
CA ILE A 67 -2.35 -17.91 -11.07
C ILE A 67 -2.66 -18.17 -9.59
N TRP A 68 -2.35 -17.23 -8.70
CA TRP A 68 -2.45 -17.42 -7.24
C TRP A 68 -3.56 -16.57 -6.62
N THR A 69 -4.81 -16.83 -6.99
CA THR A 69 -6.00 -16.10 -6.51
C THR A 69 -6.24 -16.27 -5.00
N ASN A 70 -5.84 -17.42 -4.43
CA ASN A 70 -5.98 -17.75 -3.01
C ASN A 70 -4.73 -17.41 -2.17
N ARG A 71 -3.87 -16.49 -2.65
CA ARG A 71 -2.57 -16.22 -2.05
C ARG A 71 -2.63 -15.86 -0.56
N LYS A 72 -3.69 -15.16 -0.15
CA LYS A 72 -3.86 -14.74 1.24
C LYS A 72 -3.91 -15.91 2.22
N GLU A 73 -4.60 -16.99 1.88
CA GLU A 73 -4.73 -18.18 2.70
C GLU A 73 -3.39 -18.91 2.86
N LEU A 74 -2.64 -19.00 1.77
CA LEU A 74 -1.30 -19.61 1.77
C LEU A 74 -0.31 -18.78 2.60
N ASP A 75 -0.41 -17.46 2.55
CA ASP A 75 0.48 -16.55 3.24
C ASP A 75 0.31 -16.59 4.77
N PHE A 76 -0.87 -16.87 5.29
CA PHE A 76 -1.06 -17.03 6.74
C PHE A 76 -0.26 -18.19 7.35
N GLN A 77 0.21 -19.12 6.53
CA GLN A 77 1.08 -20.21 6.96
C GLN A 77 2.57 -19.80 6.99
N MET A 78 2.92 -18.65 6.40
CA MET A 78 4.28 -18.14 6.32
C MET A 78 4.62 -17.24 7.51
N LYS A 79 5.37 -17.75 8.47
CA LYS A 79 5.76 -16.99 9.69
C LYS A 79 6.58 -15.72 9.42
N GLU A 80 7.33 -15.70 8.32
CA GLU A 80 8.25 -14.62 7.99
C GLU A 80 7.59 -13.46 7.22
N LEU A 81 6.40 -13.68 6.65
CA LEU A 81 5.68 -12.65 5.89
C LEU A 81 4.89 -11.75 6.85
N PRO A 82 5.11 -10.42 6.84
CA PRO A 82 4.30 -9.49 7.60
C PRO A 82 2.81 -9.60 7.25
N LEU A 83 1.93 -9.58 8.25
CA LEU A 83 0.47 -9.76 8.06
C LEU A 83 -0.15 -8.72 7.11
N ASN A 84 0.37 -7.50 7.11
CA ASN A 84 -0.09 -6.44 6.21
C ASN A 84 0.29 -6.69 4.73
N LEU A 85 1.19 -7.64 4.46
CA LEU A 85 1.59 -8.06 3.12
C LEU A 85 0.89 -9.35 2.66
N ALA A 86 0.18 -10.04 3.55
CA ALA A 86 -0.54 -11.26 3.23
C ALA A 86 -1.61 -11.03 2.15
N GLY A 87 -1.60 -11.84 1.11
CA GLY A 87 -2.48 -11.76 -0.05
C GLY A 87 -2.12 -10.65 -1.05
N ARG A 88 -1.09 -9.86 -0.79
CA ARG A 88 -0.62 -8.86 -1.75
C ARG A 88 0.30 -9.50 -2.78
N HIS A 89 0.23 -8.99 -4.01
CA HIS A 89 1.12 -9.40 -5.12
C HIS A 89 2.19 -8.35 -5.42
N SER A 90 2.48 -7.45 -4.47
CA SER A 90 3.58 -6.48 -4.63
C SER A 90 4.93 -7.17 -4.67
N LEU A 91 5.90 -6.52 -5.30
CA LEU A 91 7.27 -7.04 -5.39
C LEU A 91 7.89 -7.24 -3.99
N GLU A 92 7.54 -6.39 -3.02
CA GLU A 92 7.92 -6.58 -1.62
C GLU A 92 7.39 -7.91 -1.06
N SER A 93 6.10 -8.22 -1.28
CA SER A 93 5.51 -9.50 -0.82
C SER A 93 6.17 -10.71 -1.49
N TRP A 94 6.49 -10.59 -2.77
CA TRP A 94 7.21 -11.65 -3.49
C TRP A 94 8.65 -11.81 -3.02
N GLY A 95 9.31 -10.72 -2.66
CA GLY A 95 10.65 -10.77 -2.04
C GLY A 95 10.68 -11.62 -0.77
N TYR A 96 9.68 -11.48 0.10
CA TYR A 96 9.54 -12.36 1.29
C TYR A 96 9.30 -13.82 0.91
N ARG A 97 8.40 -14.10 -0.05
CA ARG A 97 8.05 -15.47 -0.47
C ARG A 97 9.21 -16.21 -1.13
N LEU A 98 10.04 -15.49 -1.85
CA LEU A 98 11.21 -16.02 -2.56
C LEU A 98 12.50 -16.03 -1.70
N GLY A 99 12.43 -15.52 -0.45
CA GLY A 99 13.62 -15.39 0.40
C GLY A 99 14.59 -14.29 -0.03
N LEU A 100 14.15 -13.41 -0.95
CA LEU A 100 14.92 -12.29 -1.50
C LEU A 100 14.44 -10.98 -0.89
N ARG A 101 14.65 -10.79 0.42
CA ARG A 101 14.13 -9.61 1.14
C ARG A 101 14.70 -8.32 0.55
N LYS A 102 13.79 -7.36 0.30
CA LYS A 102 14.17 -5.97 0.05
C LYS A 102 14.66 -5.35 1.35
N GLY A 103 15.74 -4.56 1.29
CA GLY A 103 16.07 -3.65 2.37
C GLY A 103 14.98 -2.57 2.54
N ASP A 104 14.99 -1.86 3.64
CA ASP A 104 14.00 -0.81 3.97
C ASP A 104 14.22 0.52 3.21
N TYR A 105 15.03 0.50 2.15
CA TYR A 105 15.43 1.70 1.40
C TYR A 105 14.24 2.58 1.00
N ALA A 106 13.18 1.99 0.45
CA ALA A 106 12.00 2.71 -0.02
C ALA A 106 11.18 3.37 1.11
N LYS A 107 11.36 2.97 2.36
CA LYS A 107 10.66 3.54 3.51
C LYS A 107 11.39 4.75 4.10
N GLU A 108 12.69 4.83 3.90
CA GLU A 108 13.58 5.76 4.60
C GLU A 108 14.20 6.80 3.67
N ASN A 109 14.08 6.63 2.35
CA ASN A 109 14.79 7.46 1.38
C ASN A 109 13.87 8.07 0.32
N ASP A 110 14.29 9.22 -0.16
CA ASP A 110 13.73 9.92 -1.30
C ASP A 110 14.34 9.38 -2.61
N PHE A 111 13.50 9.23 -3.64
CA PHE A 111 13.92 8.80 -4.98
C PHE A 111 14.25 9.97 -5.92
N SER A 112 14.31 11.21 -5.42
CA SER A 112 14.56 12.41 -6.24
C SER A 112 15.99 12.46 -6.81
N VAL A 113 16.95 11.85 -6.11
CA VAL A 113 18.37 11.85 -6.51
C VAL A 113 18.90 10.43 -6.49
N TRP A 114 19.59 10.06 -7.59
CA TRP A 114 20.26 8.76 -7.66
C TRP A 114 21.34 8.59 -6.59
N THR A 115 21.36 7.42 -5.95
CA THR A 115 22.41 7.02 -5.00
C THR A 115 22.83 5.57 -5.25
N PRO A 116 24.06 5.13 -4.84
CA PRO A 116 24.47 3.74 -4.92
C PRO A 116 23.52 2.78 -4.17
N ALA A 117 22.94 3.21 -3.06
CA ALA A 117 21.97 2.42 -2.32
C ALA A 117 20.65 2.25 -3.10
N MET A 118 20.19 3.30 -3.80
CA MET A 118 19.06 3.22 -4.74
C MET A 118 19.35 2.25 -5.89
N GLN A 119 20.59 2.27 -6.41
CA GLN A 119 21.01 1.32 -7.45
C GLN A 119 20.89 -0.12 -6.96
N THR A 120 21.44 -0.42 -5.79
CA THR A 120 21.35 -1.76 -5.17
C THR A 120 19.89 -2.18 -4.94
N TYR A 121 19.03 -1.24 -4.55
CA TYR A 121 17.59 -1.48 -4.39
C TYR A 121 16.95 -1.87 -5.73
N CYS A 122 17.23 -1.14 -6.80
CA CYS A 122 16.71 -1.43 -8.15
C CYS A 122 17.23 -2.79 -8.69
N GLU A 123 18.48 -3.15 -8.42
CA GLU A 123 19.05 -4.45 -8.78
C GLU A 123 18.35 -5.61 -8.06
N ARG A 124 17.98 -5.39 -6.79
CA ARG A 124 17.21 -6.35 -6.02
C ARG A 124 15.78 -6.52 -6.57
N ASP A 125 15.16 -5.44 -6.99
CA ASP A 125 13.82 -5.47 -7.59
C ASP A 125 13.80 -6.27 -8.90
N VAL A 126 14.81 -6.10 -9.73
CA VAL A 126 14.98 -6.89 -10.96
C VAL A 126 15.22 -8.36 -10.63
N GLU A 127 16.00 -8.68 -9.59
CA GLU A 127 16.24 -10.06 -9.16
C GLU A 127 14.95 -10.73 -8.67
N VAL A 128 14.14 -10.05 -7.84
CA VAL A 128 12.85 -10.58 -7.39
C VAL A 128 11.90 -10.80 -8.56
N THR A 129 11.88 -9.87 -9.54
CA THR A 129 11.06 -10.00 -10.75
C THR A 129 11.48 -11.20 -11.58
N TYR A 130 12.78 -11.40 -11.76
CA TYR A 130 13.33 -12.54 -12.49
C TYR A 130 12.98 -13.89 -11.84
N GLU A 131 13.16 -14.01 -10.53
CA GLU A 131 12.83 -15.25 -9.83
C GLU A 131 11.33 -15.51 -9.78
N LEU A 132 10.50 -14.46 -9.69
CA LEU A 132 9.05 -14.58 -9.83
C LEU A 132 8.67 -15.07 -11.23
N PHE A 133 9.26 -14.51 -12.27
CA PHE A 133 9.01 -14.95 -13.65
C PHE A 133 9.35 -16.43 -13.82
N LYS A 134 10.51 -16.88 -13.34
CA LYS A 134 10.90 -18.31 -13.36
C LYS A 134 9.95 -19.21 -12.54
N LEU A 135 9.38 -18.69 -11.44
CA LEU A 135 8.38 -19.43 -10.69
C LEU A 135 7.07 -19.55 -11.48
N ILE A 136 6.68 -18.49 -12.19
CA ILE A 136 5.51 -18.48 -13.09
C ILE A 136 5.70 -19.47 -14.23
N GLU A 137 6.85 -19.51 -14.89
CA GLU A 137 7.12 -20.44 -16.01
C GLU A 137 6.97 -21.91 -15.62
N LYS A 138 7.16 -22.25 -14.33
CA LYS A 138 6.96 -23.61 -13.81
C LYS A 138 5.49 -23.98 -13.58
N GLN A 139 4.59 -23.00 -13.69
CA GLN A 139 3.15 -23.25 -13.50
C GLN A 139 2.50 -23.68 -14.80
N ASN A 140 1.49 -24.53 -14.69
CA ASN A 140 0.62 -24.86 -15.81
C ASN A 140 -0.45 -23.77 -15.96
N TYR A 141 -0.33 -22.91 -16.96
CA TYR A 141 -1.26 -21.81 -17.23
C TYR A 141 -1.62 -21.71 -18.71
N SER A 142 -2.77 -21.09 -18.99
CA SER A 142 -3.17 -20.80 -20.36
C SER A 142 -2.49 -19.50 -20.85
N THR A 143 -1.78 -19.60 -21.97
CA THR A 143 -1.18 -18.44 -22.65
C THR A 143 -2.24 -17.48 -23.18
N GLU A 144 -3.39 -18.01 -23.62
CA GLU A 144 -4.53 -17.22 -24.08
C GLU A 144 -5.13 -16.40 -22.92
N ALA A 145 -5.24 -16.98 -21.73
CA ALA A 145 -5.72 -16.26 -20.54
C ALA A 145 -4.76 -15.13 -20.16
N ILE A 146 -3.45 -15.38 -20.19
CA ILE A 146 -2.44 -14.35 -19.93
C ILE A 146 -2.55 -13.22 -20.96
N LYS A 147 -2.66 -13.56 -22.25
CA LYS A 147 -2.82 -12.56 -23.30
C LYS A 147 -4.07 -11.71 -23.09
N LEU A 148 -5.20 -12.35 -22.80
CA LEU A 148 -6.45 -11.64 -22.52
C LEU A 148 -6.31 -10.64 -21.36
N GLU A 149 -5.68 -11.06 -20.26
CA GLU A 149 -5.45 -10.19 -19.10
C GLU A 149 -4.54 -8.99 -19.43
N HIS A 150 -3.50 -9.20 -20.24
CA HIS A 150 -2.62 -8.13 -20.70
C HIS A 150 -3.35 -7.15 -21.63
N ASP A 151 -4.15 -7.64 -22.57
CA ASP A 151 -4.94 -6.79 -23.48
C ASP A 151 -5.99 -6.00 -22.70
N PHE A 152 -6.66 -6.63 -21.74
CA PHE A 152 -7.60 -5.96 -20.84
C PHE A 152 -6.91 -4.89 -19.97
N ALA A 153 -5.74 -5.20 -19.41
CA ALA A 153 -4.97 -4.24 -18.61
C ALA A 153 -4.56 -3.00 -19.40
N ARG A 154 -4.23 -3.15 -20.70
CA ARG A 154 -3.97 -2.00 -21.59
C ARG A 154 -5.22 -1.14 -21.78
N CYS A 155 -6.38 -1.76 -21.99
CA CYS A 155 -7.65 -1.02 -22.09
C CYS A 155 -7.95 -0.25 -20.81
N ILE A 156 -7.76 -0.88 -19.64
CA ILE A 156 -7.96 -0.22 -18.34
C ILE A 156 -6.96 0.92 -18.14
N TYR A 157 -5.69 0.75 -18.52
CA TYR A 157 -4.72 1.83 -18.47
C TYR A 157 -5.14 3.05 -19.30
N LEU A 158 -5.60 2.84 -20.54
CA LEU A 158 -6.09 3.92 -21.40
C LEU A 158 -7.32 4.62 -20.81
N GLN A 159 -8.23 3.85 -20.21
CA GLN A 159 -9.41 4.39 -19.55
C GLN A 159 -9.02 5.23 -18.31
N GLU A 160 -8.09 4.74 -17.49
CA GLU A 160 -7.59 5.46 -16.32
C GLU A 160 -6.85 6.76 -16.72
N ALA A 161 -6.02 6.70 -17.78
CA ALA A 161 -5.28 7.85 -18.30
C ALA A 161 -6.21 8.91 -18.92
N HIS A 162 -7.28 8.49 -19.62
CA HIS A 162 -8.30 9.39 -20.14
C HIS A 162 -9.11 10.03 -19.00
N GLY A 163 -9.41 9.26 -17.94
CA GLY A 163 -10.26 9.67 -16.84
C GLY A 163 -11.72 9.84 -17.26
N PHE A 164 -12.49 10.53 -16.43
CA PHE A 164 -13.88 10.90 -16.70
C PHE A 164 -14.16 12.31 -16.21
N HIS A 165 -15.18 12.91 -16.79
CA HIS A 165 -15.62 14.25 -16.35
C HIS A 165 -16.12 14.20 -14.91
N PHE A 166 -15.56 15.08 -14.07
CA PHE A 166 -15.99 15.24 -12.69
C PHE A 166 -16.52 16.66 -12.48
N ASP A 167 -17.78 16.79 -12.10
CA ASP A 167 -18.40 18.09 -11.82
C ASP A 167 -17.91 18.67 -10.49
N VAL A 168 -16.79 19.38 -10.57
CA VAL A 168 -16.15 20.02 -9.42
C VAL A 168 -17.05 21.05 -8.76
N ALA A 169 -17.89 21.77 -9.54
CA ALA A 169 -18.75 22.81 -9.01
C ALA A 169 -19.86 22.22 -8.12
N SER A 170 -20.53 21.19 -8.61
CA SER A 170 -21.55 20.45 -7.82
C SER A 170 -20.93 19.74 -6.63
N ALA A 171 -19.76 19.14 -6.78
CA ALA A 171 -19.04 18.49 -5.67
C ALA A 171 -18.68 19.48 -4.56
N LYS A 172 -18.21 20.69 -4.90
CA LYS A 172 -17.94 21.76 -3.91
C LYS A 172 -19.19 22.21 -3.17
N LYS A 173 -20.32 22.36 -3.85
CA LYS A 173 -21.60 22.72 -3.23
C LYS A 173 -22.07 21.62 -2.27
N LEU A 174 -22.02 20.37 -2.72
CA LEU A 174 -22.37 19.22 -1.88
C LEU A 174 -21.46 19.10 -0.65
N TYR A 175 -20.14 19.26 -0.83
CA TYR A 175 -19.18 19.25 0.27
C TYR A 175 -19.52 20.32 1.32
N ALA A 176 -19.79 21.56 0.91
CA ALA A 176 -20.14 22.65 1.81
C ALA A 176 -21.43 22.34 2.59
N SER A 177 -22.46 21.82 1.89
CA SER A 177 -23.72 21.40 2.51
C SER A 177 -23.54 20.30 3.54
N LEU A 178 -22.76 19.25 3.19
CA LEU A 178 -22.46 18.13 4.09
C LEU A 178 -21.61 18.56 5.28
N ALA A 179 -20.63 19.45 5.08
CA ALA A 179 -19.78 19.97 6.15
C ALA A 179 -20.62 20.77 7.17
N ASN A 180 -21.52 21.64 6.70
CA ASN A 180 -22.43 22.37 7.57
C ASN A 180 -23.37 21.42 8.34
N ARG A 181 -23.94 20.46 7.65
CA ARG A 181 -24.83 19.47 8.28
C ARG A 181 -24.09 18.63 9.34
N ARG A 182 -22.84 18.25 9.05
CA ARG A 182 -21.98 17.56 10.01
C ARG A 182 -21.78 18.41 11.26
N LEU A 183 -21.44 19.69 11.12
CA LEU A 183 -21.22 20.60 12.27
C LEU A 183 -22.50 20.75 13.11
N GLU A 184 -23.66 20.87 12.48
CA GLU A 184 -24.96 20.92 13.19
C GLU A 184 -25.19 19.63 13.99
N LEU A 185 -24.98 18.46 13.38
CA LEU A 185 -25.14 17.18 14.03
C LEU A 185 -24.14 16.98 15.18
N GLU A 186 -22.89 17.36 14.98
CA GLU A 186 -21.89 17.29 16.03
C GLU A 186 -22.26 18.15 17.24
N LYS A 187 -22.71 19.38 17.02
CA LYS A 187 -23.21 20.28 18.08
C LYS A 187 -24.44 19.68 18.79
N SER A 188 -25.41 19.17 18.04
CA SER A 188 -26.59 18.52 18.59
C SER A 188 -26.22 17.30 19.45
N LEU A 189 -25.32 16.44 18.97
CA LEU A 189 -24.88 15.26 19.70
C LEU A 189 -24.13 15.61 20.99
N VAL A 190 -23.23 16.61 20.95
CA VAL A 190 -22.52 17.07 22.14
C VAL A 190 -23.48 17.67 23.18
N SER A 191 -24.51 18.38 22.74
CA SER A 191 -25.56 18.92 23.65
C SER A 191 -26.44 17.81 24.24
N THR A 192 -26.74 16.77 23.45
CA THR A 192 -27.58 15.65 23.91
C THR A 192 -26.83 14.74 24.90
N PHE A 193 -25.54 14.56 24.71
CA PHE A 193 -24.70 13.71 25.55
C PHE A 193 -23.69 14.56 26.36
N PRO A 194 -24.06 14.99 27.57
CA PRO A 194 -23.16 15.79 28.41
C PRO A 194 -21.95 14.99 28.85
N ASN A 195 -20.96 15.71 29.35
CA ASN A 195 -19.74 15.11 29.91
C ASN A 195 -20.08 14.08 31.00
N TRP A 196 -19.29 13.00 31.04
CA TRP A 196 -19.45 11.96 32.07
C TRP A 196 -18.11 11.52 32.63
N LYS A 197 -18.16 10.93 33.81
CA LYS A 197 -16.97 10.37 34.48
C LYS A 197 -16.86 8.89 34.18
N LYS A 198 -15.78 8.50 33.49
CA LYS A 198 -15.44 7.09 33.25
C LYS A 198 -14.45 6.60 34.28
N TYR A 199 -14.74 5.48 34.91
CA TYR A 199 -13.81 4.82 35.84
C TYR A 199 -12.59 4.31 35.05
N ILE A 200 -11.38 4.69 35.54
CA ILE A 200 -10.11 4.35 34.90
C ILE A 200 -9.19 3.46 35.76
N GLY A 201 -9.71 3.01 36.90
CA GLY A 201 -8.96 2.14 37.79
C GLY A 201 -8.92 2.62 39.23
N THR A 202 -8.34 1.81 40.11
CA THR A 202 -8.13 2.12 41.54
C THR A 202 -6.65 2.31 41.80
N PHE A 203 -6.33 3.36 42.56
CA PHE A 203 -4.99 3.68 43.01
C PHE A 203 -4.90 3.55 44.54
N THR A 204 -3.91 2.81 45.03
CA THR A 204 -3.65 2.69 46.48
C THR A 204 -2.38 3.48 46.83
N PRO A 205 -2.51 4.59 47.59
CA PRO A 205 -1.37 5.41 47.96
C PRO A 205 -0.37 4.65 48.85
N LYS A 206 0.91 4.76 48.51
CA LYS A 206 2.01 4.20 49.37
C LYS A 206 2.42 5.09 50.51
N ARG A 207 1.95 6.36 50.54
CA ARG A 207 2.23 7.37 51.55
C ARG A 207 1.00 8.25 51.79
N ASP A 208 0.88 8.86 52.97
CA ASP A 208 -0.12 9.89 53.22
C ASP A 208 0.18 11.14 52.41
N ASN A 209 -0.85 11.75 51.85
CA ASN A 209 -0.75 13.02 51.13
C ASN A 209 -1.85 13.96 51.62
N LYS A 210 -1.47 14.91 52.50
CA LYS A 210 -2.41 15.86 53.12
C LYS A 210 -3.04 16.81 52.09
N THR A 211 -2.30 17.21 51.07
CA THR A 211 -2.76 18.14 50.03
C THR A 211 -3.86 17.53 49.15
N LEU A 212 -3.76 16.25 48.85
CA LEU A 212 -4.73 15.52 48.04
C LEU A 212 -5.71 14.67 48.86
N GLY A 213 -5.62 14.74 50.21
CA GLY A 213 -6.49 13.99 51.11
C GLY A 213 -6.28 12.48 51.11
N TYR A 214 -5.14 11.98 50.63
CA TYR A 214 -4.89 10.53 50.52
C TYR A 214 -4.31 9.96 51.80
N LYS A 215 -4.83 8.81 52.21
CA LYS A 215 -4.27 8.01 53.32
C LYS A 215 -3.56 6.77 52.77
N LYS A 216 -2.41 6.43 53.34
CA LYS A 216 -1.65 5.23 52.97
C LYS A 216 -2.52 3.98 53.08
N GLY A 217 -2.48 3.14 52.04
CA GLY A 217 -3.19 1.85 52.00
C GLY A 217 -4.69 1.94 51.73
N VAL A 218 -5.28 3.12 51.61
CA VAL A 218 -6.72 3.28 51.32
C VAL A 218 -6.92 3.35 49.80
N PRO A 219 -7.64 2.40 49.20
CA PRO A 219 -7.90 2.41 47.73
C PRO A 219 -8.76 3.61 47.33
N ILE A 220 -8.35 4.31 46.30
CA ILE A 220 -9.05 5.48 45.74
C ILE A 220 -9.44 5.17 44.29
N LYS A 221 -10.72 5.25 43.98
CA LYS A 221 -11.23 5.12 42.61
C LYS A 221 -10.89 6.36 41.81
N ARG A 222 -10.26 6.15 40.67
CA ARG A 222 -9.92 7.22 39.71
C ARG A 222 -10.93 7.30 38.60
N TYR A 223 -11.33 8.51 38.28
CA TYR A 223 -12.25 8.79 37.18
C TYR A 223 -11.62 9.79 36.22
N LYS A 224 -11.88 9.65 34.93
CA LYS A 224 -11.55 10.64 33.90
C LYS A 224 -12.86 11.24 33.40
N GLU A 225 -12.92 12.56 33.38
CA GLU A 225 -14.02 13.27 32.74
C GLU A 225 -13.83 13.20 31.22
N LEU A 226 -14.88 12.81 30.51
CA LEU A 226 -14.89 12.64 29.07
C LEU A 226 -15.97 13.54 28.47
N THR A 227 -15.61 14.24 27.39
CA THR A 227 -16.54 14.95 26.53
C THR A 227 -16.96 14.03 25.38
N PHE A 228 -18.23 14.04 25.01
CA PHE A 228 -18.73 13.19 23.93
C PHE A 228 -18.00 13.48 22.61
N ASN A 229 -17.43 12.46 22.03
CA ASN A 229 -16.84 12.50 20.69
C ASN A 229 -17.68 11.63 19.76
N PRO A 230 -18.42 12.20 18.81
CA PRO A 230 -19.28 11.46 17.88
C PRO A 230 -18.50 10.56 16.91
N ASN A 231 -17.20 10.75 16.78
CA ASN A 231 -16.33 9.89 15.96
C ASN A 231 -15.73 8.71 16.74
N SER A 232 -15.99 8.60 18.06
CA SER A 232 -15.50 7.51 18.89
C SER A 232 -16.55 6.42 19.04
N ARG A 233 -16.28 5.23 18.51
CA ARG A 233 -17.14 4.04 18.68
C ARG A 233 -17.38 3.72 20.17
N ASP A 234 -16.36 3.86 21.00
CA ASP A 234 -16.45 3.59 22.43
C ASP A 234 -17.39 4.60 23.13
N HIS A 235 -17.30 5.90 22.79
CA HIS A 235 -18.19 6.91 23.35
C HIS A 235 -19.64 6.68 22.92
N ILE A 236 -19.87 6.32 21.66
CA ILE A 236 -21.19 5.98 21.14
C ILE A 236 -21.75 4.77 21.92
N ALA A 237 -20.99 3.68 22.02
CA ALA A 237 -21.40 2.48 22.72
C ALA A 237 -21.69 2.74 24.21
N ASP A 238 -20.82 3.50 24.91
CA ASP A 238 -21.03 3.87 26.32
C ASP A 238 -22.34 4.66 26.51
N ARG A 239 -22.67 5.59 25.58
CA ARG A 239 -23.89 6.38 25.65
C ARG A 239 -25.15 5.59 25.32
N LEU A 240 -25.10 4.78 24.25
CA LEU A 240 -26.24 3.95 23.87
C LEU A 240 -26.58 2.91 24.96
N LYS A 241 -25.59 2.31 25.60
CA LYS A 241 -25.81 1.42 26.74
C LYS A 241 -26.51 2.11 27.91
N THR A 242 -26.20 3.39 28.18
CA THR A 242 -26.90 4.13 29.24
C THR A 242 -28.35 4.46 28.88
N LEU A 243 -28.73 4.36 27.60
CA LEU A 243 -30.10 4.52 27.11
C LEU A 243 -30.84 3.19 26.97
N GLY A 244 -30.23 2.08 27.40
CA GLY A 244 -30.88 0.76 27.39
C GLY A 244 -30.68 -0.07 26.10
N TRP A 245 -29.71 0.30 25.27
CA TRP A 245 -29.35 -0.45 24.05
C TRP A 245 -28.42 -1.61 24.33
#